data_6ec3616f4fb5c32692724a1dea5b5ed6
#
_entry.id   6ec3616f4fb5c32692724a1dea5b5ed6
#
_cell.length_a   1.000
_cell.length_b   1.000
_cell.length_c   1.000
_cell.angle_alpha   90.00
_cell.angle_beta   90.00
_cell.angle_gamma   90.00
#
_symmetry.space_group_name_H-M   'P 1'
#
loop_
_entity.id
_entity.type
_entity.pdbx_description
1 polymer ?
#
loop_
_entity_poly.entity_id
_entity_poly.type
_entity_poly.pdbx_seq_one_letter_code
_entity_poly.pdbx_strand_id
1 'polypeptide(L)'
;AGVVGCTYGWQLSKAGCDVTVLVRKGQKEVIQKDGIQIICSDFRGKARKDIDVIFKPTVIDELSSNNDFEYIIVSTNKLQLSTILPTLSKSAGKANIVFFQNNWDVFTEIDKYLKAEQYFFAFPFMVGGGKENKSIHCAISGLKYSNTPLGEKDGRITPRVEKFSIILDKANLKPAISNQILVWIITHYAVAAGLSAGIMS
;
A
#
# COMPACT_ATOMS: atom_id res chain seq x y z
N ALA A 1 0.19 10.75 -0.52
CA ALA A 1 0.57 9.45 0.00
C ALA A 1 0.46 9.45 1.53
N GLY A 2 -0.05 8.37 2.08
CA GLY A 2 -0.19 8.12 3.53
C GLY A 2 0.95 7.25 4.06
N VAL A 3 0.84 6.86 5.35
CA VAL A 3 1.87 6.05 6.04
C VAL A 3 2.20 4.77 5.29
N VAL A 4 1.18 3.97 4.94
CA VAL A 4 1.37 2.70 4.23
C VAL A 4 2.07 2.93 2.88
N GLY A 5 1.53 3.80 2.04
CA GLY A 5 2.10 4.08 0.71
C GLY A 5 3.52 4.61 0.76
N CYS A 6 3.82 5.51 1.69
CA CYS A 6 5.19 6.04 1.86
C CYS A 6 6.16 4.98 2.38
N THR A 7 5.74 4.17 3.37
CA THR A 7 6.62 3.13 3.95
C THR A 7 6.90 2.01 2.95
N TYR A 8 5.87 1.50 2.26
CA TYR A 8 6.06 0.51 1.21
C TYR A 8 6.88 1.09 0.04
N GLY A 9 6.54 2.29 -0.45
CA GLY A 9 7.29 2.95 -1.52
C GLY A 9 8.77 3.15 -1.17
N TRP A 10 9.06 3.58 0.05
CA TRP A 10 10.44 3.69 0.53
C TRP A 10 11.17 2.34 0.55
N GLN A 11 10.54 1.27 1.06
CA GLN A 11 11.17 -0.06 1.09
C GLN A 11 11.37 -0.62 -0.32
N LEU A 12 10.40 -0.44 -1.23
CA LEU A 12 10.50 -0.83 -2.62
C LEU A 12 11.64 -0.08 -3.34
N SER A 13 11.75 1.23 -3.12
CA SER A 13 12.87 2.02 -3.65
C SER A 13 14.24 1.52 -3.17
N LYS A 14 14.35 1.15 -1.88
CA LYS A 14 15.57 0.51 -1.34
C LYS A 14 15.87 -0.85 -1.99
N ALA A 15 14.87 -1.55 -2.48
CA ALA A 15 15.01 -2.82 -3.18
C ALA A 15 15.30 -2.65 -4.69
N GLY A 16 15.49 -1.40 -5.16
CA GLY A 16 15.86 -1.08 -6.54
C GLY A 16 14.67 -0.85 -7.48
N CYS A 17 13.45 -0.66 -6.95
CA CYS A 17 12.31 -0.30 -7.78
C CYS A 17 12.29 1.22 -8.06
N ASP A 18 11.90 1.60 -9.27
CA ASP A 18 11.55 2.98 -9.58
C ASP A 18 10.19 3.30 -8.95
N VAL A 19 10.20 4.21 -7.98
CA VAL A 19 9.00 4.56 -7.21
C VAL A 19 8.58 5.98 -7.51
N THR A 20 7.35 6.12 -7.98
CA THR A 20 6.67 7.41 -8.17
C THR A 20 5.56 7.56 -7.14
N VAL A 21 5.50 8.70 -6.48
CA VAL A 21 4.48 9.01 -5.47
C VAL A 21 3.51 10.04 -6.01
N LEU A 22 2.23 9.66 -6.09
CA LEU A 22 1.15 10.59 -6.40
C LEU A 22 0.76 11.39 -5.15
N VAL A 23 0.83 12.69 -5.26
CA VAL A 23 0.51 13.62 -4.17
C VAL A 23 -0.68 14.53 -4.54
N ARG A 24 -1.23 15.24 -3.57
CA ARG A 24 -2.27 16.25 -3.83
C ARG A 24 -1.67 17.45 -4.55
N LYS A 25 -2.49 18.09 -5.39
CA LYS A 25 -2.12 19.37 -6.03
C LYS A 25 -1.57 20.35 -5.00
N GLY A 26 -0.50 21.07 -5.36
CA GLY A 26 0.19 22.03 -4.48
C GLY A 26 1.17 21.41 -3.48
N GLN A 27 1.36 20.10 -3.47
CA GLN A 27 2.37 19.44 -2.63
C GLN A 27 3.60 18.95 -3.42
N LYS A 28 3.52 18.96 -4.74
CA LYS A 28 4.55 18.40 -5.61
C LYS A 28 5.89 19.08 -5.41
N GLU A 29 5.94 20.41 -5.54
CA GLU A 29 7.18 21.19 -5.45
C GLU A 29 7.84 21.03 -4.08
N VAL A 30 7.05 21.05 -3.01
CA VAL A 30 7.55 20.90 -1.63
C VAL A 30 8.17 19.52 -1.45
N ILE A 31 7.46 18.45 -1.85
CA ILE A 31 7.95 17.08 -1.65
C ILE A 31 9.11 16.78 -2.62
N GLN A 32 9.08 17.32 -3.82
CA GLN A 32 10.17 17.16 -4.78
C GLN A 32 11.46 17.81 -4.28
N LYS A 33 11.36 18.97 -3.62
CA LYS A 33 12.49 19.70 -3.02
C LYS A 33 12.97 19.02 -1.72
N ASP A 34 12.07 18.83 -0.78
CA ASP A 34 12.41 18.47 0.61
C ASP A 34 12.44 16.94 0.82
N GLY A 35 11.72 16.18 -0.02
CA GLY A 35 11.48 14.76 0.17
C GLY A 35 10.38 14.49 1.20
N ILE A 36 10.28 13.24 1.63
CA ILE A 36 9.35 12.76 2.66
C ILE A 36 10.19 12.25 3.82
N GLN A 37 10.12 12.90 4.98
CA GLN A 37 10.78 12.39 6.18
C GLN A 37 10.07 11.13 6.66
N ILE A 38 10.83 10.06 6.89
CA ILE A 38 10.36 8.79 7.43
C ILE A 38 11.14 8.48 8.71
N ILE A 39 10.41 8.46 9.81
CA ILE A 39 10.90 8.04 11.13
C ILE A 39 10.31 6.65 11.38
N CYS A 40 11.17 5.64 11.36
CA CYS A 40 10.75 4.25 11.35
C CYS A 40 11.40 3.44 12.47
N SER A 41 10.60 2.70 13.24
CA SER A 41 11.07 1.62 14.09
C SER A 41 10.98 0.30 13.33
N ASP A 42 12.12 -0.23 12.90
CA ASP A 42 12.20 -1.50 12.17
C ASP A 42 12.51 -2.65 13.11
N PHE A 43 11.57 -3.58 13.24
CA PHE A 43 11.67 -4.76 14.11
C PHE A 43 12.00 -6.04 13.35
N ARG A 44 12.32 -5.99 12.05
CA ARG A 44 12.61 -7.19 11.25
C ARG A 44 13.95 -7.86 11.58
N GLY A 45 14.85 -7.17 12.22
CA GLY A 45 16.15 -7.70 12.66
C GLY A 45 16.10 -8.36 14.03
N LYS A 46 17.28 -8.81 14.54
CA LYS A 46 17.43 -9.36 15.88
C LYS A 46 17.14 -8.33 16.99
N ALA A 47 17.37 -7.06 16.71
CA ALA A 47 17.08 -5.92 17.58
C ALA A 47 16.31 -4.87 16.79
N ARG A 48 15.53 -4.04 17.49
CA ARG A 48 14.88 -2.86 16.94
C ARG A 48 15.95 -1.93 16.36
N LYS A 49 15.67 -1.42 15.16
CA LYS A 49 16.49 -0.40 14.52
C LYS A 49 15.64 0.86 14.30
N ASP A 50 16.03 1.96 14.92
CA ASP A 50 15.40 3.25 14.69
C ASP A 50 16.10 3.95 13.51
N ILE A 51 15.29 4.44 12.58
CA ILE A 51 15.72 5.00 11.30
C ILE A 51 15.05 6.35 11.13
N ASP A 52 15.83 7.37 10.81
CA ASP A 52 15.35 8.68 10.38
C ASP A 52 15.99 8.99 9.02
N VAL A 53 15.17 9.08 7.97
CA VAL A 53 15.64 9.27 6.60
C VAL A 53 14.72 10.19 5.82
N ILE A 54 15.29 10.84 4.82
CA ILE A 54 14.53 11.58 3.80
C ILE A 54 14.38 10.67 2.57
N PHE A 55 13.16 10.24 2.30
CA PHE A 55 12.79 9.51 1.09
C PHE A 55 12.53 10.49 -0.05
N LYS A 56 13.26 10.36 -1.15
CA LYS A 56 13.16 11.22 -2.34
C LYS A 56 12.69 10.42 -3.56
N PRO A 57 11.40 10.13 -3.67
CA PRO A 57 10.84 9.48 -4.87
C PRO A 57 10.67 10.46 -6.03
N THR A 58 10.39 9.95 -7.22
CA THR A 58 9.73 10.74 -8.26
C THR A 58 8.35 11.17 -7.78
N VAL A 59 7.95 12.42 -8.02
CA VAL A 59 6.69 12.97 -7.51
C VAL A 59 5.83 13.47 -8.65
N ILE A 60 4.57 13.02 -8.66
CA ILE A 60 3.53 13.51 -9.58
C ILE A 60 2.31 13.97 -8.78
N ASP A 61 1.54 14.89 -9.30
CA ASP A 61 0.28 15.36 -8.74
C ASP A 61 -0.92 15.06 -9.65
N GLU A 62 -0.66 14.45 -10.79
CA GLU A 62 -1.66 13.94 -11.72
C GLU A 62 -1.21 12.60 -12.32
N LEU A 63 -2.15 11.67 -12.47
CA LEU A 63 -1.91 10.38 -13.11
C LEU A 63 -2.32 10.48 -14.59
N SER A 64 -1.35 10.33 -15.49
CA SER A 64 -1.58 10.28 -16.92
C SER A 64 -1.98 8.89 -17.38
N SER A 65 -2.90 8.77 -18.34
CA SER A 65 -3.24 7.50 -18.99
C SER A 65 -2.10 6.93 -19.84
N ASN A 66 -1.15 7.77 -20.24
CA ASN A 66 0.05 7.37 -20.96
C ASN A 66 1.22 7.15 -20.00
N ASN A 67 0.96 6.45 -18.88
CA ASN A 67 2.00 6.02 -17.94
C ASN A 67 2.51 4.63 -18.33
N ASP A 68 3.70 4.30 -17.84
CA ASP A 68 4.39 3.01 -18.01
C ASP A 68 4.52 2.23 -16.69
N PHE A 69 3.73 2.58 -15.68
CA PHE A 69 3.74 1.89 -14.40
C PHE A 69 3.35 0.42 -14.56
N GLU A 70 4.13 -0.45 -13.98
CA GLU A 70 3.79 -1.87 -13.91
C GLU A 70 2.74 -2.14 -12.83
N TYR A 71 2.87 -1.45 -11.70
CA TYR A 71 1.94 -1.54 -10.57
C TYR A 71 1.57 -0.15 -10.04
N ILE A 72 0.31 0.02 -9.69
CA ILE A 72 -0.19 1.19 -8.95
C ILE A 72 -0.71 0.71 -7.59
N ILE A 73 -0.02 1.07 -6.51
CA ILE A 73 -0.43 0.73 -5.14
C ILE A 73 -1.41 1.79 -4.64
N VAL A 74 -2.62 1.36 -4.31
CA VAL A 74 -3.69 2.20 -3.76
C VAL A 74 -3.81 1.93 -2.26
N SER A 75 -3.24 2.81 -1.46
CA SER A 75 -3.22 2.75 0.01
C SER A 75 -4.06 3.86 0.66
N THR A 76 -5.13 4.27 0.01
CA THR A 76 -6.09 5.25 0.52
C THR A 76 -7.06 4.60 1.49
N ASN A 77 -7.66 5.39 2.39
CA ASN A 77 -8.76 4.91 3.22
C ASN A 77 -10.07 4.81 2.42
N LYS A 78 -11.11 4.21 3.01
CA LYS A 78 -12.42 4.02 2.39
C LYS A 78 -13.04 5.33 1.88
N LEU A 79 -12.97 6.41 2.66
CA LEU A 79 -13.56 7.71 2.29
C LEU A 79 -12.90 8.35 1.06
N GLN A 80 -11.64 8.01 0.80
CA GLN A 80 -10.89 8.53 -0.35
C GLN A 80 -11.01 7.62 -1.58
N LEU A 81 -11.49 6.40 -1.40
CA LEU A 81 -11.57 5.42 -2.48
C LEU A 81 -12.51 5.90 -3.59
N SER A 82 -13.71 6.35 -3.25
CA SER A 82 -14.69 6.88 -4.19
C SER A 82 -14.14 8.05 -5.04
N THR A 83 -13.23 8.83 -4.47
CA THR A 83 -12.59 9.95 -5.19
C THR A 83 -11.52 9.48 -6.17
N ILE A 84 -10.77 8.41 -5.85
CA ILE A 84 -9.65 7.96 -6.69
C ILE A 84 -10.09 6.97 -7.79
N LEU A 85 -11.16 6.21 -7.60
CA LEU A 85 -11.64 5.21 -8.55
C LEU A 85 -11.92 5.77 -9.96
N PRO A 86 -12.61 6.92 -10.12
CA PRO A 86 -12.80 7.53 -11.44
C PRO A 86 -11.49 7.90 -12.14
N THR A 87 -10.48 8.32 -11.37
CA THR A 87 -9.15 8.64 -11.91
C THR A 87 -8.42 7.36 -12.33
N LEU A 88 -8.45 6.31 -11.52
CA LEU A 88 -7.83 5.02 -11.85
C LEU A 88 -8.46 4.41 -13.11
N SER A 89 -9.79 4.44 -13.21
CA SER A 89 -10.52 3.92 -14.39
C SER A 89 -10.09 4.60 -15.69
N LYS A 90 -9.76 5.90 -15.65
CA LYS A 90 -9.37 6.68 -16.84
C LYS A 90 -7.87 6.68 -17.09
N SER A 91 -7.08 6.60 -16.04
CA SER A 91 -5.65 6.95 -16.10
C SER A 91 -4.69 5.87 -15.63
N ALA A 92 -5.16 4.69 -15.20
CA ALA A 92 -4.25 3.62 -14.81
C ALA A 92 -3.47 2.99 -15.98
N GLY A 93 -3.94 3.20 -17.22
CA GLY A 93 -3.30 2.64 -18.41
C GLY A 93 -3.29 1.10 -18.38
N LYS A 94 -2.12 0.50 -18.55
CA LYS A 94 -1.90 -0.94 -18.49
C LYS A 94 -1.42 -1.45 -17.13
N ALA A 95 -1.28 -0.56 -16.14
CA ALA A 95 -0.78 -0.90 -14.83
C ALA A 95 -1.71 -1.88 -14.09
N ASN A 96 -1.12 -2.80 -13.34
CA ASN A 96 -1.85 -3.63 -12.39
C ASN A 96 -2.13 -2.82 -11.13
N ILE A 97 -3.39 -2.67 -10.75
CA ILE A 97 -3.77 -1.91 -9.57
C ILE A 97 -3.78 -2.85 -8.35
N VAL A 98 -3.03 -2.47 -7.31
CA VAL A 98 -2.96 -3.23 -6.06
C VAL A 98 -3.64 -2.45 -4.96
N PHE A 99 -4.77 -2.92 -4.49
CA PHE A 99 -5.48 -2.29 -3.38
C PHE A 99 -4.94 -2.77 -2.04
N PHE A 100 -4.27 -1.89 -1.33
CA PHE A 100 -3.86 -2.07 0.07
C PHE A 100 -4.97 -1.52 0.96
N GLN A 101 -6.00 -2.33 1.18
CA GLN A 101 -7.23 -1.91 1.86
C GLN A 101 -7.45 -2.68 3.16
N ASN A 102 -7.87 -1.95 4.17
CA ASN A 102 -8.42 -2.49 5.40
C ASN A 102 -9.91 -2.14 5.44
N ASN A 103 -10.70 -2.80 4.61
CA ASN A 103 -12.10 -2.49 4.39
C ASN A 103 -12.93 -3.77 4.22
N TRP A 104 -14.17 -3.68 4.60
CA TRP A 104 -15.09 -4.81 4.64
C TRP A 104 -16.01 -4.91 3.38
N ASP A 105 -16.31 -3.82 2.67
CA ASP A 105 -17.36 -3.79 1.64
C ASP A 105 -17.04 -2.99 0.37
N VAL A 106 -15.76 -2.62 0.16
CA VAL A 106 -15.37 -1.78 -0.98
C VAL A 106 -15.34 -2.51 -2.33
N PHE A 107 -15.46 -3.83 -2.31
CA PHE A 107 -15.27 -4.65 -3.51
C PHE A 107 -16.30 -4.35 -4.60
N THR A 108 -17.57 -4.15 -4.22
CA THR A 108 -18.65 -3.78 -5.14
C THR A 108 -18.51 -2.36 -5.69
N GLU A 109 -17.89 -1.45 -4.94
CA GLU A 109 -17.61 -0.11 -5.41
C GLU A 109 -16.48 -0.11 -6.45
N ILE A 110 -15.42 -0.87 -6.22
CA ILE A 110 -14.31 -1.02 -7.17
C ILE A 110 -14.81 -1.61 -8.50
N ASP A 111 -15.67 -2.62 -8.46
CA ASP A 111 -16.23 -3.28 -9.65
C ASP A 111 -17.06 -2.35 -10.56
N LYS A 112 -17.55 -1.22 -10.04
CA LYS A 112 -18.24 -0.20 -10.86
C LYS A 112 -17.29 0.57 -11.79
N TYR A 113 -16.00 0.61 -11.48
CA TYR A 113 -15.01 1.41 -12.18
C TYR A 113 -13.93 0.59 -12.88
N LEU A 114 -13.61 -0.59 -12.35
CA LEU A 114 -12.49 -1.41 -12.80
C LEU A 114 -12.95 -2.85 -13.06
N LYS A 115 -12.39 -3.46 -14.11
CA LYS A 115 -12.58 -4.89 -14.38
C LYS A 115 -11.69 -5.72 -13.47
N ALA A 116 -12.09 -6.94 -13.15
CA ALA A 116 -11.34 -7.84 -12.27
C ALA A 116 -9.89 -8.08 -12.74
N GLU A 117 -9.65 -8.06 -14.05
CA GLU A 117 -8.32 -8.25 -14.63
C GLU A 117 -7.38 -7.06 -14.41
N GLN A 118 -7.90 -5.90 -13.97
CA GLN A 118 -7.09 -4.69 -13.77
C GLN A 118 -6.54 -4.58 -12.36
N TYR A 119 -7.08 -5.32 -11.39
CA TYR A 119 -6.70 -5.13 -9.99
C TYR A 119 -6.67 -6.44 -9.20
N PHE A 120 -5.95 -6.40 -8.09
CA PHE A 120 -5.95 -7.42 -7.04
C PHE A 120 -5.75 -6.79 -5.68
N PHE A 121 -5.78 -7.58 -4.63
CA PHE A 121 -5.72 -7.10 -3.25
C PHE A 121 -4.43 -7.46 -2.55
N ALA A 122 -3.99 -6.59 -1.65
CA ALA A 122 -2.98 -6.87 -0.65
C ALA A 122 -3.36 -6.21 0.67
N PHE A 123 -2.76 -6.67 1.76
CA PHE A 123 -2.97 -6.08 3.07
C PHE A 123 -1.64 -5.74 3.75
N PRO A 124 -1.46 -4.50 4.26
CA PRO A 124 -0.18 -4.03 4.80
C PRO A 124 0.01 -4.43 6.27
N PHE A 125 -0.15 -5.72 6.62
CA PHE A 125 -0.13 -6.19 8.00
C PHE A 125 1.22 -6.00 8.71
N MET A 126 2.30 -5.77 7.95
CA MET A 126 3.62 -5.50 8.52
C MET A 126 3.83 -4.05 8.95
N VAL A 127 3.02 -3.11 8.46
CA VAL A 127 3.28 -1.68 8.60
C VAL A 127 2.16 -1.01 9.37
N GLY A 128 2.52 -0.33 10.46
CA GLY A 128 1.63 0.55 11.20
C GLY A 128 2.25 1.93 11.39
N GLY A 129 1.44 2.90 11.80
CA GLY A 129 1.93 4.22 12.13
C GLY A 129 0.96 5.35 11.82
N GLY A 130 1.48 6.57 11.85
CA GLY A 130 0.72 7.81 11.65
C GLY A 130 1.52 8.84 10.86
N LYS A 131 0.85 9.94 10.54
CA LYS A 131 1.49 11.13 10.00
C LYS A 131 1.43 12.21 11.08
N GLU A 132 2.59 12.72 11.43
CA GLU A 132 2.73 13.80 12.39
C GLU A 132 3.44 14.97 11.73
N ASN A 133 2.83 16.15 11.75
CA ASN A 133 3.29 17.35 11.04
C ASN A 133 3.47 17.02 9.53
N LYS A 134 4.70 16.94 9.04
CA LYS A 134 5.03 16.59 7.65
C LYS A 134 5.76 15.25 7.54
N SER A 135 6.02 14.59 8.68
CA SER A 135 6.80 13.35 8.76
C SER A 135 5.89 12.12 8.83
N ILE A 136 6.37 11.03 8.30
CA ILE A 136 5.77 9.69 8.40
C ILE A 136 6.43 8.98 9.57
N HIS A 137 5.66 8.71 10.61
CA HIS A 137 6.07 7.89 11.74
C HIS A 137 5.54 6.48 11.52
N CYS A 138 6.41 5.50 11.38
CA CYS A 138 5.98 4.13 11.11
C CYS A 138 6.76 3.10 11.91
N ALA A 139 6.18 1.92 12.01
CA ALA A 139 6.84 0.72 12.50
C ALA A 139 6.71 -0.38 11.44
N ILE A 140 7.78 -1.14 11.23
CA ILE A 140 7.77 -2.36 10.42
C ILE A 140 7.92 -3.54 11.35
N SER A 141 6.88 -4.38 11.40
CA SER A 141 6.82 -5.53 12.30
C SER A 141 7.80 -6.64 11.90
N GLY A 142 8.47 -7.18 12.89
CA GLY A 142 9.33 -8.37 12.77
C GLY A 142 8.68 -9.66 13.26
N LEU A 143 7.45 -9.62 13.75
CA LEU A 143 6.76 -10.78 14.27
C LEU A 143 6.67 -11.90 13.22
N LYS A 144 6.75 -13.16 13.68
CA LYS A 144 6.73 -14.34 12.81
C LYS A 144 5.53 -14.36 11.86
N TYR A 145 4.38 -13.91 12.35
CA TYR A 145 3.10 -13.93 11.60
C TYR A 145 2.79 -12.64 10.86
N SER A 146 3.62 -11.60 11.02
CA SER A 146 3.47 -10.38 10.26
C SER A 146 4.00 -10.58 8.85
N ASN A 147 3.13 -10.44 7.87
CA ASN A 147 3.43 -10.59 6.46
C ASN A 147 2.59 -9.59 5.64
N THR A 148 2.76 -9.61 4.32
CA THR A 148 1.91 -8.88 3.38
C THR A 148 1.08 -9.89 2.60
N PRO A 149 -0.13 -10.25 3.06
CA PRO A 149 -1.04 -11.09 2.30
C PRO A 149 -1.43 -10.41 1.00
N LEU A 150 -1.49 -11.16 -0.10
CA LEU A 150 -1.90 -10.66 -1.40
C LEU A 150 -2.57 -11.76 -2.22
N GLY A 151 -3.45 -11.39 -3.14
CA GLY A 151 -4.13 -12.37 -3.99
C GLY A 151 -5.19 -11.77 -4.88
N GLU A 152 -5.62 -12.57 -5.85
CA GLU A 152 -6.75 -12.24 -6.71
C GLU A 152 -8.07 -12.33 -5.96
N LYS A 153 -9.06 -11.55 -6.41
CA LYS A 153 -10.41 -11.56 -5.87
C LYS A 153 -11.06 -12.95 -5.92
N ASP A 154 -10.80 -13.71 -6.98
CA ASP A 154 -11.35 -15.05 -7.23
C ASP A 154 -10.47 -16.21 -6.71
N GLY A 155 -9.36 -15.88 -6.05
CA GLY A 155 -8.45 -16.85 -5.46
C GLY A 155 -7.46 -17.51 -6.41
N ARG A 156 -7.47 -17.18 -7.71
CA ARG A 156 -6.48 -17.70 -8.66
C ARG A 156 -5.10 -17.16 -8.34
N ILE A 157 -4.08 -17.93 -8.63
CA ILE A 157 -2.69 -17.48 -8.60
C ILE A 157 -2.32 -17.07 -10.02
N THR A 158 -2.02 -15.81 -10.22
CA THR A 158 -1.72 -15.24 -11.54
C THR A 158 -0.29 -14.73 -11.62
N PRO A 159 0.30 -14.65 -12.83
CA PRO A 159 1.67 -14.18 -13.00
C PRO A 159 1.92 -12.77 -12.41
N ARG A 160 0.92 -11.88 -12.42
CA ARG A 160 1.06 -10.53 -11.85
C ARG A 160 1.15 -10.56 -10.33
N VAL A 161 0.39 -11.45 -9.65
CA VAL A 161 0.45 -11.62 -8.20
C VAL A 161 1.78 -12.25 -7.80
N GLU A 162 2.24 -13.28 -8.54
CA GLU A 162 3.55 -13.91 -8.30
C GLU A 162 4.69 -12.91 -8.48
N LYS A 163 4.68 -12.13 -9.56
CA LYS A 163 5.70 -11.10 -9.82
C LYS A 163 5.70 -10.03 -8.74
N PHE A 164 4.54 -9.55 -8.30
CA PHE A 164 4.46 -8.57 -7.22
C PHE A 164 4.94 -9.15 -5.88
N SER A 165 4.66 -10.44 -5.63
CA SER A 165 5.20 -11.17 -4.47
C SER A 165 6.73 -11.16 -4.47
N ILE A 166 7.38 -11.46 -5.59
CA ILE A 166 8.84 -11.42 -5.72
C ILE A 166 9.39 -10.00 -5.43
N ILE A 167 8.71 -8.97 -5.91
CA ILE A 167 9.09 -7.57 -5.67
C ILE A 167 9.02 -7.24 -4.17
N LEU A 168 7.95 -7.64 -3.50
CA LEU A 168 7.78 -7.45 -2.06
C LEU A 168 8.82 -8.24 -1.25
N ASP A 169 9.16 -9.45 -1.67
CA ASP A 169 10.16 -10.29 -1.00
C ASP A 169 11.56 -9.65 -1.07
N LYS A 170 11.97 -9.14 -2.23
CA LYS A 170 13.20 -8.37 -2.39
C LYS A 170 13.27 -7.15 -1.46
N ALA A 171 12.12 -6.54 -1.16
CA ALA A 171 12.01 -5.43 -0.22
C ALA A 171 11.92 -5.88 1.26
N ASN A 172 12.03 -7.19 1.53
CA ASN A 172 11.85 -7.78 2.86
C ASN A 172 10.49 -7.42 3.50
N LEU A 173 9.43 -7.43 2.68
CA LEU A 173 8.05 -7.14 3.09
C LEU A 173 7.20 -8.41 3.20
N LYS A 174 7.84 -9.58 3.30
CA LYS A 174 7.27 -10.90 3.61
C LYS A 174 5.93 -11.15 2.90
N PRO A 175 5.89 -11.26 1.58
CA PRO A 175 4.65 -11.54 0.86
C PRO A 175 4.09 -12.92 1.23
N ALA A 176 2.76 -13.04 1.25
CA ALA A 176 2.05 -14.30 1.44
C ALA A 176 0.89 -14.38 0.44
N ILE A 177 1.07 -15.14 -0.65
CA ILE A 177 0.01 -15.32 -1.64
C ILE A 177 -1.13 -16.13 -1.02
N SER A 178 -2.35 -15.60 -1.12
CA SER A 178 -3.56 -16.17 -0.56
C SER A 178 -4.61 -16.41 -1.65
N ASN A 179 -5.17 -17.61 -1.70
CA ASN A 179 -6.33 -17.92 -2.53
C ASN A 179 -7.66 -17.48 -1.90
N GLN A 180 -7.61 -16.88 -0.70
CA GLN A 180 -8.76 -16.38 0.05
C GLN A 180 -8.50 -14.97 0.59
N ILE A 181 -7.90 -14.11 -0.23
CA ILE A 181 -7.47 -12.77 0.22
C ILE A 181 -8.64 -11.93 0.77
N LEU A 182 -9.83 -12.04 0.19
CA LEU A 182 -11.00 -11.29 0.66
C LEU A 182 -11.45 -11.76 2.04
N VAL A 183 -11.48 -13.09 2.27
CA VAL A 183 -11.80 -13.66 3.58
C VAL A 183 -10.79 -13.16 4.61
N TRP A 184 -9.51 -13.15 4.26
CA TRP A 184 -8.45 -12.67 5.13
C TRP A 184 -8.66 -11.20 5.52
N ILE A 185 -8.93 -10.31 4.55
CA ILE A 185 -9.15 -8.88 4.77
C ILE A 185 -10.38 -8.65 5.66
N ILE A 186 -11.50 -9.31 5.37
CA ILE A 186 -12.75 -9.17 6.13
C ILE A 186 -12.58 -9.64 7.56
N THR A 187 -11.94 -10.80 7.76
CA THR A 187 -11.69 -11.35 9.10
C THR A 187 -10.79 -10.43 9.92
N HIS A 188 -9.72 -9.93 9.30
CA HIS A 188 -8.81 -9.00 9.97
C HIS A 188 -9.52 -7.70 10.35
N TYR A 189 -10.34 -7.15 9.46
CA TYR A 189 -11.14 -5.95 9.75
C TYR A 189 -12.09 -6.16 10.93
N ALA A 190 -12.80 -7.28 10.98
CA ALA A 190 -13.71 -7.61 12.07
C ALA A 190 -12.99 -7.72 13.42
N VAL A 191 -11.84 -8.39 13.45
CA VAL A 191 -10.99 -8.50 14.67
C VAL A 191 -10.49 -7.13 15.11
N ALA A 192 -9.96 -6.32 14.18
CA ALA A 192 -9.44 -4.98 14.50
C ALA A 192 -10.55 -4.05 15.02
N ALA A 193 -11.74 -4.10 14.45
CA ALA A 193 -12.91 -3.32 14.90
C ALA A 193 -13.37 -3.74 16.30
N GLY A 194 -13.42 -5.05 16.57
CA GLY A 194 -13.77 -5.58 17.88
C GLY A 194 -12.79 -5.18 18.98
N LEU A 195 -11.49 -5.27 18.70
CA LEU A 195 -10.45 -4.84 19.63
C LEU A 195 -10.51 -3.33 19.92
N SER A 196 -10.75 -2.51 18.89
CA SER A 196 -10.87 -1.07 19.05
C SER A 196 -12.08 -0.68 19.90
N ALA A 197 -13.22 -1.36 19.75
CA ALA A 197 -14.42 -1.14 20.56
C ALA A 197 -14.20 -1.54 22.03
N GLY A 198 -13.47 -2.63 22.30
CA GLY A 198 -13.18 -3.10 23.66
C GLY A 198 -12.18 -2.25 24.43
N ILE A 199 -11.35 -1.44 23.75
CA ILE A 199 -10.39 -0.53 24.40
C ILE A 199 -11.08 0.80 24.79
N MET A 200 -12.18 1.15 24.15
CA MET A 200 -12.92 2.41 24.38
C MET A 200 -14.05 2.26 25.40
N SER A 201 -14.31 1.07 25.91
CA SER A 201 -15.28 0.73 26.96
C SER A 201 -14.58 0.57 28.32
#